data_770912b250403bd0b009d9815aa47030
#
_entry.id   770912b250403bd0b009d9815aa47030
#
_cell.length_a   1.000
_cell.length_b   1.000
_cell.length_c   1.000
_cell.angle_alpha   90.00
_cell.angle_beta   90.00
_cell.angle_gamma   90.00
#
_symmetry.space_group_name_H-M   'P 1'
#
loop_
_entity.id
_entity.type
_entity.pdbx_description
1 polymer ?
#
loop_
_entity_poly.entity_id
_entity_poly.type
_entity_poly.pdbx_seq_one_letter_code
_entity_poly.pdbx_strand_id
1 'polypeptide(L)'
;MWRTVELMSLTRAVAMPDQIERHRCDLLIDAILGTGPTEPVRPETADLINAVNANPAPRLAIDVPSGLDCDTGQPLGAAVRATRTATFVSAKLGFSRPGADAFTGTVSVVDIGCPREVIDLASRDPGPAT
;
A
#
# COMPACT_ATOMS: atom_id res chain seq x y z
N MET A 1 -6.32 17.17 8.25
CA MET A 1 -5.81 16.65 6.96
C MET A 1 -6.53 17.26 5.74
N TRP A 2 -7.85 17.21 5.63
CA TRP A 2 -8.59 17.72 4.46
C TRP A 2 -8.36 19.22 4.19
N ARG A 3 -8.30 20.06 5.21
CA ARG A 3 -8.03 21.51 5.08
C ARG A 3 -6.68 21.79 4.41
N THR A 4 -5.67 20.95 4.64
CA THR A 4 -4.35 21.09 4.00
C THR A 4 -4.43 20.83 2.48
N VAL A 5 -5.17 19.81 2.08
CA VAL A 5 -5.39 19.49 0.65
C VAL A 5 -6.11 20.65 -0.06
N GLU A 6 -7.10 21.25 0.59
CA GLU A 6 -7.82 22.41 0.06
C GLU A 6 -6.91 23.65 -0.09
N LEU A 7 -6.05 23.92 0.91
CA LEU A 7 -5.09 25.02 0.86
C LEU A 7 -4.02 24.84 -0.23
N MET A 8 -3.71 23.60 -0.59
CA MET A 8 -2.76 23.29 -1.66
C MET A 8 -3.40 23.32 -3.06
N SER A 9 -4.67 23.67 -3.17
CA SER A 9 -5.43 23.69 -4.45
C SER A 9 -5.39 22.35 -5.20
N LEU A 10 -5.30 21.24 -4.47
CA LEU A 10 -5.32 19.91 -5.08
C LEU A 10 -6.75 19.52 -5.45
N THR A 11 -6.89 18.94 -6.63
CA THR A 11 -8.18 18.42 -7.08
C THR A 11 -8.61 17.25 -6.19
N ARG A 12 -9.85 17.29 -5.70
CA ARG A 12 -10.46 16.25 -4.90
C ARG A 12 -11.75 15.80 -5.56
N ALA A 13 -11.89 14.51 -5.75
CA ALA A 13 -13.11 13.92 -6.27
C ALA A 13 -13.39 12.58 -5.58
N VAL A 14 -14.65 12.22 -5.48
CA VAL A 14 -15.08 10.86 -5.15
C VAL A 14 -15.21 10.14 -6.49
N ALA A 15 -14.40 9.09 -6.68
CA ALA A 15 -14.40 8.32 -7.90
C ALA A 15 -15.06 6.95 -7.68
N MET A 16 -15.86 6.53 -8.65
CA MET A 16 -16.39 5.16 -8.71
C MET A 16 -15.36 4.24 -9.38
N PRO A 17 -15.39 2.92 -9.13
CA PRO A 17 -14.41 1.97 -9.69
C PRO A 17 -14.21 2.10 -11.21
N ASP A 18 -15.29 2.22 -11.99
CA ASP A 18 -15.25 2.37 -13.44
C ASP A 18 -14.54 3.65 -13.91
N GLN A 19 -14.62 4.72 -13.12
CA GLN A 19 -13.93 5.98 -13.39
C GLN A 19 -12.42 5.83 -13.14
N ILE A 20 -12.02 5.10 -12.10
CA ILE A 20 -10.61 4.81 -11.79
C ILE A 20 -10.00 3.97 -12.91
N GLU A 21 -10.66 2.90 -13.32
CA GLU A 21 -10.21 2.01 -14.39
C GLU A 21 -9.92 2.77 -15.70
N ARG A 22 -10.79 3.72 -16.07
CA ARG A 22 -10.71 4.47 -17.33
C ARG A 22 -9.90 5.76 -17.23
N HIS A 23 -9.53 6.18 -16.02
CA HIS A 23 -8.81 7.43 -15.83
C HIS A 23 -7.41 7.35 -16.44
N ARG A 24 -7.08 8.29 -17.32
CA ARG A 24 -5.75 8.39 -17.90
C ARG A 24 -4.85 9.22 -16.99
N CYS A 25 -3.78 8.60 -16.52
CA CYS A 25 -2.76 9.24 -15.69
C CYS A 25 -1.40 8.57 -15.95
N ASP A 26 -0.34 9.26 -15.58
CA ASP A 26 1.04 8.76 -15.73
C ASP A 26 1.45 7.87 -14.55
N LEU A 27 0.76 8.00 -13.40
CA LEU A 27 1.02 7.26 -12.19
C LEU A 27 -0.24 7.20 -11.33
N LEU A 28 -0.56 6.02 -10.80
CA LEU A 28 -1.50 5.83 -9.71
C LEU A 28 -0.75 5.67 -8.40
N ILE A 29 -1.18 6.39 -7.37
CA ILE A 29 -0.66 6.24 -6.02
C ILE A 29 -1.72 5.50 -5.18
N ASP A 30 -1.36 4.32 -4.69
CA ASP A 30 -2.18 3.51 -3.79
C ASP A 30 -1.90 3.90 -2.34
N ALA A 31 -2.89 4.48 -1.70
CA ALA A 31 -2.93 4.79 -0.28
C ALA A 31 -4.34 4.53 0.28
N ILE A 32 -5.00 3.47 -0.18
CA ILE A 32 -6.38 3.12 0.18
C ILE A 32 -6.42 2.52 1.58
N LEU A 33 -5.55 1.54 1.86
CA LEU A 33 -5.42 0.86 3.14
C LEU A 33 -3.96 0.95 3.63
N GLY A 34 -3.79 0.98 4.97
CA GLY A 34 -2.48 0.89 5.61
C GLY A 34 -2.15 -0.54 6.08
N THR A 35 -1.21 -0.66 7.03
CA THR A 35 -0.68 -1.93 7.57
C THR A 35 -1.63 -2.66 8.55
N GLY A 36 -2.78 -2.09 8.89
CA GLY A 36 -3.65 -2.60 9.96
C GLY A 36 -4.60 -3.76 9.63
N PRO A 37 -5.05 -3.97 8.39
CA PRO A 37 -5.97 -5.05 8.10
C PRO A 37 -5.32 -6.43 8.25
N THR A 38 -5.98 -7.29 9.02
CA THR A 38 -5.69 -8.73 9.15
C THR A 38 -6.86 -9.60 8.66
N GLU A 39 -7.98 -8.95 8.30
CA GLU A 39 -9.18 -9.60 7.78
C GLU A 39 -9.35 -9.34 6.29
N PRO A 40 -10.11 -10.17 5.57
CA PRO A 40 -10.42 -9.93 4.17
C PRO A 40 -10.98 -8.53 3.92
N VAL A 41 -10.52 -7.89 2.87
CA VAL A 41 -10.98 -6.55 2.50
C VAL A 41 -12.48 -6.57 2.20
N ARG A 42 -13.16 -5.48 2.54
CA ARG A 42 -14.60 -5.34 2.27
C ARG A 42 -14.87 -5.34 0.75
N PRO A 43 -16.05 -5.80 0.31
CA PRO A 43 -16.38 -5.87 -1.11
C PRO A 43 -16.16 -4.55 -1.86
N GLU A 44 -16.57 -3.42 -1.28
CA GLU A 44 -16.41 -2.10 -1.89
C GLU A 44 -14.93 -1.72 -2.06
N THR A 45 -14.09 -2.11 -1.10
CA THR A 45 -12.64 -1.89 -1.19
C THR A 45 -12.01 -2.83 -2.22
N ALA A 46 -12.48 -4.07 -2.31
CA ALA A 46 -12.03 -5.01 -3.33
C ALA A 46 -12.35 -4.51 -4.74
N ASP A 47 -13.52 -3.92 -4.96
CA ASP A 47 -13.90 -3.32 -6.23
C ASP A 47 -12.97 -2.15 -6.60
N LEU A 48 -12.60 -1.30 -5.64
CA LEU A 48 -11.62 -0.22 -5.86
C LEU A 48 -10.24 -0.77 -6.20
N ILE A 49 -9.77 -1.78 -5.47
CA ILE A 49 -8.48 -2.45 -5.73
C ILE A 49 -8.48 -3.06 -7.14
N ASN A 50 -9.55 -3.74 -7.53
CA ASN A 50 -9.67 -4.33 -8.86
C ASN A 50 -9.65 -3.26 -9.96
N ALA A 51 -10.33 -2.14 -9.77
CA ALA A 51 -10.31 -1.01 -10.70
C ALA A 51 -8.91 -0.38 -10.82
N VAL A 52 -8.19 -0.22 -9.72
CA VAL A 52 -6.78 0.21 -9.70
C VAL A 52 -5.90 -0.78 -10.47
N ASN A 53 -6.12 -2.08 -10.29
CA ASN A 53 -5.35 -3.11 -10.99
C ASN A 53 -5.67 -3.17 -12.50
N ALA A 54 -6.90 -2.85 -12.90
CA ALA A 54 -7.33 -2.82 -14.30
C ALA A 54 -6.80 -1.58 -15.05
N ASN A 55 -6.48 -0.50 -14.34
CA ASN A 55 -5.91 0.70 -14.96
C ASN A 55 -4.49 0.40 -15.49
N PRO A 56 -4.15 0.82 -16.74
CA PRO A 56 -2.85 0.52 -17.36
C PRO A 56 -1.68 1.32 -16.78
N ALA A 57 -1.92 2.39 -16.01
CA ALA A 57 -0.87 3.22 -15.44
C ALA A 57 0.00 2.44 -14.44
N PRO A 58 1.29 2.77 -14.31
CA PRO A 58 2.13 2.24 -13.24
C PRO A 58 1.57 2.64 -11.87
N ARG A 59 1.75 1.76 -10.88
CA ARG A 59 1.21 1.92 -9.53
C ARG A 59 2.31 2.00 -8.50
N LEU A 60 2.27 3.04 -7.67
CA LEU A 60 3.13 3.22 -6.50
C LEU A 60 2.30 2.96 -5.24
N ALA A 61 2.62 1.90 -4.52
CA ALA A 61 2.01 1.65 -3.21
C ALA A 61 2.78 2.41 -2.12
N ILE A 62 2.02 3.02 -1.21
CA ILE A 62 2.53 3.71 -0.04
C ILE A 62 2.51 2.76 1.15
N ASP A 63 3.68 2.46 1.65
CA ASP A 63 4.02 1.56 2.75
C ASP A 63 3.77 0.08 2.43
N VAL A 64 2.54 -0.32 2.19
CA VAL A 64 2.14 -1.69 1.80
C VAL A 64 1.09 -1.59 0.70
N PRO A 65 1.15 -2.42 -0.35
CA PRO A 65 0.07 -2.50 -1.32
C PRO A 65 -1.26 -2.79 -0.62
N SER A 66 -2.28 -1.97 -0.90
CA SER A 66 -3.58 -2.11 -0.24
C SER A 66 -4.16 -3.51 -0.41
N GLY A 67 -4.55 -4.12 0.70
CA GLY A 67 -5.06 -5.48 0.74
C GLY A 67 -4.02 -6.60 0.80
N LEU A 68 -2.73 -6.27 0.82
CA LEU A 68 -1.66 -7.26 1.07
C LEU A 68 -1.40 -7.36 2.58
N ASP A 69 -1.35 -8.57 3.11
CA ASP A 69 -0.97 -8.81 4.50
C ASP A 69 0.55 -8.62 4.66
N CYS A 70 0.95 -7.77 5.62
CA CYS A 70 2.33 -7.37 5.81
C CYS A 70 3.22 -8.44 6.46
N ASP A 71 2.65 -9.49 7.04
CA ASP A 71 3.38 -10.58 7.69
C ASP A 71 3.49 -11.82 6.82
N THR A 72 2.39 -12.15 6.12
CA THR A 72 2.32 -13.33 5.27
C THR A 72 2.65 -13.08 3.81
N GLY A 73 2.54 -11.81 3.34
CA GLY A 73 2.70 -11.46 1.93
C GLY A 73 1.58 -11.99 1.03
N GLN A 74 0.46 -12.38 1.61
CA GLN A 74 -0.69 -12.90 0.87
C GLN A 74 -1.79 -11.85 0.75
N PRO A 75 -2.57 -11.84 -0.34
CA PRO A 75 -3.70 -10.94 -0.48
C PRO A 75 -4.84 -11.32 0.47
N LEU A 76 -5.41 -10.34 1.14
CA LEU A 76 -6.58 -10.46 1.99
C LEU A 76 -7.88 -10.41 1.15
N GLY A 77 -8.05 -11.36 0.26
CA GLY A 77 -9.14 -11.42 -0.73
C GLY A 77 -8.82 -10.69 -2.02
N ALA A 78 -8.41 -9.41 -1.95
CA ALA A 78 -7.91 -8.63 -3.08
C ALA A 78 -6.72 -7.77 -2.62
N ALA A 79 -5.72 -7.56 -3.50
CA ALA A 79 -4.61 -6.67 -3.23
C ALA A 79 -4.17 -5.91 -4.49
N VAL A 80 -3.68 -4.70 -4.30
CA VAL A 80 -3.09 -3.91 -5.37
C VAL A 80 -1.82 -4.58 -5.86
N ARG A 81 -1.66 -4.65 -7.18
CA ARG A 81 -0.43 -5.11 -7.85
C ARG A 81 0.42 -3.89 -8.17
N ALA A 82 1.23 -3.47 -7.22
CA ALA A 82 2.08 -2.32 -7.38
C ALA A 82 3.23 -2.59 -8.38
N THR A 83 3.61 -1.56 -9.13
CA THR A 83 4.85 -1.55 -9.92
C THR A 83 6.05 -1.30 -9.01
N ARG A 84 5.82 -0.44 -8.00
CA ARG A 84 6.78 -0.11 -6.95
C ARG A 84 6.06 0.06 -5.62
N THR A 85 6.77 -0.24 -4.53
CA THR A 85 6.33 0.03 -3.16
C THR A 85 7.37 0.88 -2.46
N ALA A 86 6.95 2.05 -1.95
CA ALA A 86 7.74 2.88 -1.06
C ALA A 86 7.32 2.58 0.38
N THR A 87 8.06 1.68 1.04
CA THR A 87 7.77 1.28 2.42
C THR A 87 8.59 2.10 3.41
N PHE A 88 8.07 2.30 4.60
CA PHE A 88 8.66 3.18 5.60
C PHE A 88 9.38 2.40 6.69
N VAL A 89 10.48 2.96 7.19
CA VAL A 89 11.34 2.47 8.29
C VAL A 89 12.05 1.17 7.92
N SER A 90 11.32 0.10 7.58
CA SER A 90 11.88 -1.20 7.21
C SER A 90 10.98 -1.94 6.23
N ALA A 91 11.53 -2.90 5.50
CA ALA A 91 10.74 -3.82 4.70
C ALA A 91 9.85 -4.68 5.61
N LYS A 92 8.60 -4.92 5.19
CA LYS A 92 7.68 -5.77 5.95
C LYS A 92 8.07 -7.24 5.79
N LEU A 93 7.80 -8.04 6.80
CA LEU A 93 8.16 -9.46 6.83
C LEU A 93 7.57 -10.21 5.62
N GLY A 94 6.31 -9.92 5.30
CA GLY A 94 5.60 -10.52 4.18
C GLY A 94 6.22 -10.27 2.82
N PHE A 95 6.99 -9.18 2.64
CA PHE A 95 7.60 -8.85 1.34
C PHE A 95 8.67 -9.85 0.90
N SER A 96 9.26 -10.58 1.86
CA SER A 96 10.22 -11.67 1.59
C SER A 96 9.57 -13.03 1.32
N ARG A 97 8.25 -13.13 1.44
CA ARG A 97 7.53 -14.39 1.23
C ARG A 97 7.38 -14.72 -0.26
N PRO A 98 7.39 -16.00 -0.63
CA PRO A 98 7.19 -16.41 -2.02
C PRO A 98 5.88 -15.85 -2.61
N GLY A 99 5.97 -15.21 -3.77
CA GLY A 99 4.82 -14.66 -4.48
C GLY A 99 4.42 -13.24 -4.07
N ALA A 100 5.00 -12.67 -2.99
CA ALA A 100 4.72 -11.29 -2.58
C ALA A 100 5.19 -10.27 -3.61
N ASP A 101 6.24 -10.57 -4.36
CA ASP A 101 6.80 -9.74 -5.44
C ASP A 101 5.79 -9.42 -6.55
N ALA A 102 4.82 -10.31 -6.78
CA ALA A 102 3.72 -10.07 -7.72
C ALA A 102 2.80 -8.91 -7.30
N PHE A 103 2.82 -8.53 -6.01
CA PHE A 103 2.04 -7.43 -5.45
C PHE A 103 2.89 -6.23 -5.12
N THR A 104 4.09 -6.42 -4.57
CA THR A 104 4.95 -5.32 -4.13
C THR A 104 5.70 -4.63 -5.26
N GLY A 105 5.97 -5.35 -6.35
CA GLY A 105 6.90 -4.88 -7.36
C GLY A 105 8.28 -4.58 -6.76
N THR A 106 8.95 -3.56 -7.26
CA THR A 106 10.24 -3.11 -6.70
C THR A 106 10.02 -2.37 -5.38
N VAL A 107 10.55 -2.90 -4.29
CA VAL A 107 10.47 -2.31 -2.95
C VAL A 107 11.62 -1.34 -2.70
N SER A 108 11.31 -0.16 -2.18
CA SER A 108 12.27 0.83 -1.71
C SER A 108 11.92 1.23 -0.28
N VAL A 109 12.87 1.10 0.65
CA VAL A 109 12.69 1.58 2.03
C VAL A 109 13.00 3.07 2.08
N VAL A 110 12.05 3.86 2.55
CA VAL A 110 12.15 5.31 2.67
C VAL A 110 12.35 5.67 4.14
N ASP A 111 13.40 6.43 4.41
CA ASP A 111 13.63 7.00 5.73
C ASP A 111 12.63 8.14 5.99
N ILE A 112 11.88 8.01 7.07
CA ILE A 112 10.91 9.01 7.54
C ILE A 112 11.33 9.66 8.86
N GLY A 113 12.60 9.52 9.23
CA GLY A 113 13.17 10.10 10.46
C GLY A 113 12.95 9.25 11.71
N CYS A 114 12.74 7.94 11.57
CA CYS A 114 12.68 7.04 12.72
C CYS A 114 14.07 6.92 13.35
N PRO A 115 14.24 7.16 14.68
CA PRO A 115 15.51 7.02 15.35
C PRO A 115 16.07 5.60 15.21
N ARG A 116 17.37 5.48 14.91
CA ARG A 116 18.04 4.17 14.73
C ARG A 116 17.92 3.29 15.97
N GLU A 117 18.00 3.90 17.15
CA GLU A 117 17.87 3.20 18.44
C GLU A 117 16.52 2.48 18.56
N VAL A 118 15.44 3.07 18.03
CA VAL A 118 14.09 2.45 18.02
C VAL A 118 14.04 1.29 17.04
N ILE A 119 14.65 1.44 15.85
CA ILE A 119 14.73 0.36 14.86
C ILE A 119 15.54 -0.82 15.42
N ASP A 120 16.69 -0.55 16.05
CA ASP A 120 17.54 -1.57 16.65
C ASP A 120 16.85 -2.30 17.81
N LEU A 121 16.09 -1.59 18.64
CA LEU A 121 15.28 -2.19 19.70
C LEU A 121 14.20 -3.12 19.16
N ALA A 122 13.44 -2.66 18.18
CA ALA A 122 12.40 -3.46 17.54
C ALA A 122 12.96 -4.70 16.81
N SER A 123 14.20 -4.61 16.29
CA SER A 123 14.87 -5.74 15.65
C SER A 123 15.37 -6.80 16.61
N ARG A 124 15.64 -6.41 17.88
CA ARG A 124 16.12 -7.32 18.93
C ARG A 124 14.99 -8.02 19.69
N ASP A 125 13.85 -7.37 19.80
CA ASP A 125 12.66 -7.91 20.45
C ASP A 125 11.47 -7.69 19.51
N PRO A 126 11.24 -8.61 18.56
CA PRO A 126 10.15 -8.49 17.59
C PRO A 126 8.75 -8.57 18.22
N GLY A 127 8.66 -8.70 19.55
CA GLY A 127 7.41 -8.86 20.26
C GLY A 127 6.71 -10.19 19.96
N PRO A 128 5.64 -10.53 20.67
CA PRO A 128 4.82 -11.68 20.31
C PRO A 128 4.18 -11.45 18.95
N ALA A 129 4.37 -12.40 18.03
CA ALA A 129 3.61 -12.43 16.77
C ALA A 129 2.11 -12.53 17.15
N THR A 130 1.35 -11.48 16.92
CA THR A 130 -0.09 -11.45 17.16
C THR A 130 -0.83 -12.10 16.03
#